data_6a1f8d0490fcfddec84ce37647c49e3b
#
_entry.id   6a1f8d0490fcfddec84ce37647c49e3b
#
_cell.length_a   1.000
_cell.length_b   1.000
_cell.length_c   1.000
_cell.angle_alpha   90.00
_cell.angle_beta   90.00
_cell.angle_gamma   90.00
#
_symmetry.space_group_name_H-M   'P 1'
#
loop_
_entity.id
_entity.type
_entity.pdbx_description
1 polymer ?
#
loop_
_entity_poly.entity_id
_entity_poly.type
_entity_poly.pdbx_seq_one_letter_code
_entity_poly.pdbx_strand_id
1 'polypeptide(L)'
;MNVLEDCIEDGGLRKKGIYKKSTKEQPLISIITAVYNSEAHLEECINSLYKQNYSNYEHIVVDGGSSDKSLDIIKKYENNIDYWSSKSDKGIYDAFNIGMNLSTGDYIGFLNSDDIYTKESLSILNKYIQKYPSKDFIFGSVKKHWGILHGYKPYKIYWSWGFYSSHSTGFFIKREASKKVGFYNLKYKYSSDYDYFFRMIVKNKLKGIGTKKDELF
;
A
#
# COMPACT_ATOMS: atom_id res chain seq x y z
N MET A 1 1.67 -21.39 2.63
CA MET A 1 0.93 -21.56 1.37
C MET A 1 1.74 -20.80 0.34
N ASN A 2 2.20 -21.46 -0.71
CA ASN A 2 3.09 -20.83 -1.71
C ASN A 2 2.19 -20.01 -2.66
N VAL A 3 2.14 -18.69 -2.48
CA VAL A 3 1.26 -17.76 -3.23
C VAL A 3 1.54 -17.77 -4.74
N LEU A 4 2.73 -18.26 -5.12
CA LEU A 4 3.22 -18.25 -6.51
C LEU A 4 2.79 -19.47 -7.34
N GLU A 5 2.39 -20.60 -6.70
CA GLU A 5 2.09 -21.83 -7.43
C GLU A 5 0.80 -21.76 -8.27
N ASP A 6 -0.02 -20.75 -8.02
CA ASP A 6 -1.33 -20.60 -8.66
C ASP A 6 -1.47 -19.34 -9.54
N CYS A 7 -0.40 -18.55 -9.78
CA CYS A 7 -0.47 -17.39 -10.66
C CYS A 7 -0.65 -17.81 -12.13
N ILE A 8 -1.59 -17.17 -12.84
CA ILE A 8 -1.78 -17.39 -14.29
C ILE A 8 -0.63 -16.73 -15.04
N GLU A 9 -0.28 -15.49 -14.66
CA GLU A 9 0.86 -14.75 -15.21
C GLU A 9 1.57 -13.96 -14.10
N ASP A 10 2.90 -13.82 -14.21
CA ASP A 10 3.69 -12.96 -13.34
C ASP A 10 4.95 -12.43 -14.06
N GLY A 11 5.52 -11.33 -13.54
CA GLY A 11 6.69 -10.71 -14.13
C GLY A 11 7.33 -9.64 -13.22
N GLY A 12 8.12 -8.77 -13.84
CA GLY A 12 8.82 -7.67 -13.20
C GLY A 12 10.31 -7.91 -12.94
N LEU A 13 10.95 -6.93 -12.30
CA LEU A 13 12.41 -6.92 -12.08
C LEU A 13 12.91 -8.10 -11.25
N ARG A 14 12.11 -8.57 -10.28
CA ARG A 14 12.48 -9.72 -9.43
C ARG A 14 12.62 -11.02 -10.23
N LYS A 15 11.86 -11.19 -11.31
CA LYS A 15 12.01 -12.36 -12.23
C LYS A 15 13.35 -12.32 -12.97
N LYS A 16 13.95 -11.12 -13.07
CA LYS A 16 15.29 -10.89 -13.66
C LYS A 16 16.40 -10.91 -12.59
N GLY A 17 16.10 -11.30 -11.36
CA GLY A 17 17.06 -11.35 -10.25
C GLY A 17 17.42 -9.98 -9.66
N ILE A 18 16.68 -8.92 -9.99
CA ILE A 18 16.92 -7.55 -9.50
C ILE A 18 16.11 -7.32 -8.23
N TYR A 19 16.81 -7.05 -7.13
CA TYR A 19 16.22 -6.82 -5.80
C TYR A 19 16.74 -5.53 -5.20
N LYS A 20 15.86 -4.73 -4.63
CA LYS A 20 16.22 -3.53 -3.86
C LYS A 20 16.55 -3.89 -2.42
N LYS A 21 17.38 -3.09 -1.76
CA LYS A 21 17.81 -3.33 -0.38
C LYS A 21 17.56 -2.11 0.47
N SER A 22 17.17 -2.34 1.72
CA SER A 22 17.01 -1.30 2.72
C SER A 22 18.36 -0.79 3.22
N THR A 23 18.42 0.51 3.54
CA THR A 23 19.47 1.09 4.35
C THR A 23 18.85 1.89 5.50
N LYS A 24 19.65 2.26 6.49
CA LYS A 24 19.16 3.03 7.63
C LYS A 24 18.63 4.41 7.21
N GLU A 25 19.29 5.07 6.29
CA GLU A 25 18.96 6.40 5.76
C GLU A 25 17.82 6.35 4.72
N GLN A 26 17.77 5.24 3.99
CA GLN A 26 16.78 4.99 2.95
C GLN A 26 16.13 3.61 3.16
N PRO A 27 15.17 3.47 4.10
CA PRO A 27 14.43 2.24 4.29
C PRO A 27 13.67 1.87 3.00
N LEU A 28 13.65 0.59 2.68
CA LEU A 28 12.87 0.10 1.52
C LEU A 28 11.37 0.17 1.85
N ILE A 29 10.61 0.79 0.95
CA ILE A 29 9.15 0.93 1.08
C ILE A 29 8.49 0.06 0.01
N SER A 30 7.68 -0.92 0.43
CA SER A 30 6.86 -1.72 -0.49
C SER A 30 5.55 -0.98 -0.75
N ILE A 31 5.27 -0.64 -2.02
CA ILE A 31 3.99 -0.07 -2.43
C ILE A 31 3.21 -1.14 -3.17
N ILE A 32 2.02 -1.45 -2.66
CA ILE A 32 1.12 -2.46 -3.21
C ILE A 32 0.02 -1.75 -3.98
N THR A 33 -0.13 -2.11 -5.26
CA THR A 33 -1.24 -1.65 -6.10
C THR A 33 -2.15 -2.83 -6.42
N ALA A 34 -3.39 -2.78 -5.92
CA ALA A 34 -4.45 -3.72 -6.30
C ALA A 34 -5.13 -3.23 -7.57
N VAL A 35 -5.23 -4.11 -8.56
CA VAL A 35 -5.77 -3.78 -9.89
C VAL A 35 -6.92 -4.73 -10.21
N TYR A 36 -8.04 -4.17 -10.69
CA TYR A 36 -9.12 -4.93 -11.30
C TYR A 36 -9.93 -4.03 -12.25
N ASN A 37 -9.85 -4.29 -13.55
CA ASN A 37 -10.52 -3.53 -14.61
C ASN A 37 -10.31 -2.00 -14.46
N SER A 38 -9.06 -1.58 -14.47
CA SER A 38 -8.64 -0.19 -14.16
C SER A 38 -7.95 0.49 -15.34
N GLU A 39 -8.20 0.08 -16.58
CA GLU A 39 -7.52 0.60 -17.78
C GLU A 39 -7.55 2.14 -17.90
N ALA A 40 -8.60 2.78 -17.37
CA ALA A 40 -8.77 4.24 -17.45
C ALA A 40 -7.81 5.03 -16.54
N HIS A 41 -7.34 4.46 -15.44
CA HIS A 41 -6.60 5.18 -14.38
C HIS A 41 -5.22 4.59 -14.06
N LEU A 42 -5.01 3.30 -14.34
CA LEU A 42 -3.83 2.56 -13.91
C LEU A 42 -2.52 3.19 -14.40
N GLU A 43 -2.49 3.71 -15.63
CA GLU A 43 -1.27 4.33 -16.16
C GLU A 43 -0.89 5.60 -15.40
N GLU A 44 -1.86 6.43 -15.01
CA GLU A 44 -1.62 7.62 -14.19
C GLU A 44 -1.17 7.24 -12.78
N CYS A 45 -1.80 6.23 -12.17
CA CYS A 45 -1.42 5.66 -10.89
C CYS A 45 0.06 5.23 -10.89
N ILE A 46 0.47 4.37 -11.83
CA ILE A 46 1.84 3.88 -11.99
C ILE A 46 2.82 5.05 -12.17
N ASN A 47 2.50 5.99 -13.07
CA ASN A 47 3.35 7.15 -13.33
C ASN A 47 3.51 8.06 -12.12
N SER A 48 2.50 8.16 -11.25
CA SER A 48 2.60 8.94 -10.02
C SER A 48 3.64 8.40 -9.05
N LEU A 49 3.78 7.06 -9.00
CA LEU A 49 4.81 6.40 -8.22
C LEU A 49 6.22 6.59 -8.82
N TYR A 50 6.36 6.54 -10.14
CA TYR A 50 7.68 6.74 -10.78
C TYR A 50 8.20 8.17 -10.70
N LYS A 51 7.33 9.14 -10.50
CA LYS A 51 7.69 10.54 -10.32
C LYS A 51 8.07 10.91 -8.88
N GLN A 52 8.17 9.93 -7.96
CA GLN A 52 8.53 10.19 -6.58
C GLN A 52 9.97 10.70 -6.45
N ASN A 53 10.20 11.65 -5.55
CA ASN A 53 11.54 12.14 -5.20
C ASN A 53 12.32 11.17 -4.28
N TYR A 54 11.69 10.09 -3.83
CA TYR A 54 12.29 9.03 -3.05
C TYR A 54 12.43 7.78 -3.91
N SER A 55 13.64 7.25 -4.05
CA SER A 55 13.92 6.17 -5.01
C SER A 55 13.94 4.76 -4.42
N ASN A 56 14.08 4.62 -3.09
CA ASN A 56 14.20 3.29 -2.47
C ASN A 56 12.84 2.68 -2.10
N TYR A 57 12.01 2.48 -3.09
CA TYR A 57 10.75 1.74 -2.98
C TYR A 57 10.72 0.56 -3.94
N GLU A 58 9.92 -0.44 -3.63
CA GLU A 58 9.53 -1.51 -4.56
C GLU A 58 8.04 -1.39 -4.88
N HIS A 59 7.71 -1.60 -6.15
CA HIS A 59 6.33 -1.60 -6.62
C HIS A 59 5.84 -3.03 -6.84
N ILE A 60 4.80 -3.42 -6.12
CA ILE A 60 4.16 -4.74 -6.23
C ILE A 60 2.76 -4.52 -6.77
N VAL A 61 2.47 -5.06 -7.95
CA VAL A 61 1.16 -4.96 -8.59
C VAL A 61 0.46 -6.31 -8.51
N VAL A 62 -0.75 -6.32 -7.98
CA VAL A 62 -1.59 -7.52 -7.90
C VAL A 62 -2.85 -7.27 -8.70
N ASP A 63 -2.95 -7.94 -9.84
CA ASP A 63 -4.11 -7.90 -10.71
C ASP A 63 -5.06 -9.07 -10.40
N GLY A 64 -6.32 -8.74 -10.10
CA GLY A 64 -7.39 -9.68 -9.74
C GLY A 64 -7.99 -10.43 -10.93
N GLY A 65 -7.27 -10.54 -12.05
CA GLY A 65 -7.74 -11.16 -13.28
C GLY A 65 -8.59 -10.22 -14.12
N SER A 66 -8.06 -9.05 -14.43
CA SER A 66 -8.71 -8.05 -15.27
C SER A 66 -9.04 -8.59 -16.66
N SER A 67 -10.18 -8.17 -17.20
CA SER A 67 -10.64 -8.51 -18.55
C SER A 67 -10.53 -7.34 -19.55
N ASP A 68 -10.13 -6.16 -19.06
CA ASP A 68 -9.85 -4.96 -19.86
C ASP A 68 -8.34 -4.87 -20.20
N LYS A 69 -7.86 -3.71 -20.62
CA LYS A 69 -6.45 -3.49 -20.97
C LYS A 69 -5.51 -3.30 -19.76
N SER A 70 -5.97 -3.52 -18.54
CA SER A 70 -5.15 -3.33 -17.33
C SER A 70 -3.88 -4.19 -17.36
N LEU A 71 -4.00 -5.46 -17.78
CA LEU A 71 -2.84 -6.36 -17.87
C LEU A 71 -1.82 -5.91 -18.94
N ASP A 72 -2.30 -5.37 -20.08
CA ASP A 72 -1.43 -4.82 -21.12
C ASP A 72 -0.64 -3.60 -20.58
N ILE A 73 -1.29 -2.75 -19.80
CA ILE A 73 -0.65 -1.61 -19.12
C ILE A 73 0.41 -2.11 -18.13
N ILE A 74 0.13 -3.11 -17.30
CA ILE A 74 1.10 -3.69 -16.37
C ILE A 74 2.32 -4.20 -17.13
N LYS A 75 2.14 -4.96 -18.20
CA LYS A 75 3.21 -5.50 -19.06
C LYS A 75 4.03 -4.38 -19.72
N LYS A 76 3.40 -3.28 -20.17
CA LYS A 76 4.10 -2.10 -20.71
C LYS A 76 5.09 -1.50 -19.70
N TYR A 77 4.76 -1.54 -18.41
CA TYR A 77 5.59 -1.01 -17.33
C TYR A 77 6.44 -2.07 -16.61
N GLU A 78 6.52 -3.30 -17.12
CA GLU A 78 7.19 -4.45 -16.48
C GLU A 78 8.64 -4.16 -16.07
N ASN A 79 9.38 -3.39 -16.86
CA ASN A 79 10.77 -3.03 -16.58
C ASN A 79 10.97 -2.04 -15.41
N ASN A 80 9.87 -1.54 -14.85
CA ASN A 80 9.85 -0.58 -13.75
C ASN A 80 9.14 -1.16 -12.51
N ILE A 81 8.26 -2.13 -12.69
CA ILE A 81 7.56 -2.83 -11.62
C ILE A 81 8.51 -3.88 -11.01
N ASP A 82 8.64 -3.88 -9.69
CA ASP A 82 9.51 -4.88 -9.03
C ASP A 82 8.94 -6.29 -9.11
N TYR A 83 7.62 -6.43 -8.91
CA TYR A 83 6.91 -7.69 -9.12
C TYR A 83 5.44 -7.45 -9.43
N TRP A 84 4.90 -8.20 -10.37
CA TRP A 84 3.46 -8.23 -10.61
C TRP A 84 2.96 -9.66 -10.78
N SER A 85 1.70 -9.88 -10.41
CA SER A 85 1.00 -11.14 -10.66
C SER A 85 -0.44 -10.86 -11.10
N SER A 86 -0.95 -11.70 -11.99
CA SER A 86 -2.33 -11.67 -12.47
C SER A 86 -2.99 -13.01 -12.25
N LYS A 87 -4.07 -13.00 -11.46
CA LYS A 87 -4.92 -14.15 -11.19
C LYS A 87 -6.25 -13.65 -10.60
N SER A 88 -7.35 -14.32 -10.91
CA SER A 88 -8.63 -14.05 -10.24
C SER A 88 -8.49 -14.16 -8.72
N ASP A 89 -8.90 -13.14 -8.00
CA ASP A 89 -8.86 -13.02 -6.55
C ASP A 89 -10.26 -12.84 -5.94
N LYS A 90 -10.31 -12.64 -4.63
CA LYS A 90 -11.56 -12.42 -3.87
C LYS A 90 -11.84 -10.93 -3.61
N GLY A 91 -11.23 -10.03 -4.37
CA GLY A 91 -11.37 -8.58 -4.28
C GLY A 91 -10.19 -7.88 -3.62
N ILE A 92 -10.28 -6.56 -3.48
CA ILE A 92 -9.19 -5.65 -3.10
C ILE A 92 -8.40 -6.10 -1.84
N TYR A 93 -9.05 -6.63 -0.83
CA TYR A 93 -8.38 -7.08 0.39
C TYR A 93 -7.58 -8.37 0.19
N ASP A 94 -7.98 -9.22 -0.76
CA ASP A 94 -7.21 -10.40 -1.13
C ASP A 94 -5.96 -9.97 -1.90
N ALA A 95 -6.10 -9.05 -2.86
CA ALA A 95 -4.97 -8.43 -3.55
C ALA A 95 -3.99 -7.77 -2.56
N PHE A 96 -4.49 -7.04 -1.55
CA PHE A 96 -3.64 -6.48 -0.50
C PHE A 96 -2.91 -7.56 0.30
N ASN A 97 -3.58 -8.65 0.67
CA ASN A 97 -2.96 -9.76 1.39
C ASN A 97 -1.86 -10.44 0.56
N ILE A 98 -2.11 -10.66 -0.73
CA ILE A 98 -1.09 -11.17 -1.67
C ILE A 98 0.10 -10.22 -1.72
N GLY A 99 -0.13 -8.91 -1.92
CA GLY A 99 0.92 -7.90 -1.97
C GLY A 99 1.70 -7.79 -0.65
N MET A 100 1.03 -7.85 0.51
CA MET A 100 1.67 -7.87 1.82
C MET A 100 2.60 -9.08 1.99
N ASN A 101 2.18 -10.25 1.53
CA ASN A 101 3.00 -11.47 1.58
C ASN A 101 4.23 -11.38 0.66
N LEU A 102 4.11 -10.69 -0.48
CA LEU A 102 5.19 -10.48 -1.44
C LEU A 102 6.14 -9.33 -1.06
N SER A 103 5.76 -8.49 -0.09
CA SER A 103 6.53 -7.31 0.33
C SER A 103 7.83 -7.69 1.02
N THR A 104 8.94 -7.03 0.62
CA THR A 104 10.27 -7.21 1.22
C THR A 104 10.76 -5.97 1.96
N GLY A 105 10.13 -4.81 1.74
CA GLY A 105 10.50 -3.54 2.37
C GLY A 105 10.27 -3.48 3.88
N ASP A 106 10.86 -2.49 4.52
CA ASP A 106 10.69 -2.23 5.96
C ASP A 106 9.30 -1.69 6.29
N TYR A 107 8.72 -0.98 5.33
CA TYR A 107 7.37 -0.41 5.40
C TYR A 107 6.53 -0.88 4.22
N ILE A 108 5.24 -1.03 4.48
CA ILE A 108 4.23 -1.40 3.48
C ILE A 108 3.25 -0.23 3.37
N GLY A 109 2.98 0.20 2.15
CA GLY A 109 1.95 1.17 1.79
C GLY A 109 1.07 0.62 0.67
N PHE A 110 -0.07 1.26 0.46
CA PHE A 110 -1.07 0.86 -0.51
C PHE A 110 -1.38 2.04 -1.44
N LEU A 111 -1.43 1.78 -2.73
CA LEU A 111 -1.83 2.74 -3.75
C LEU A 111 -2.87 2.05 -4.63
N ASN A 112 -4.15 2.43 -4.51
CA ASN A 112 -5.19 1.85 -5.36
C ASN A 112 -4.97 2.27 -6.82
N SER A 113 -5.43 1.46 -7.76
CA SER A 113 -5.22 1.68 -9.18
C SER A 113 -5.89 2.95 -9.75
N ASP A 114 -6.81 3.56 -9.00
CA ASP A 114 -7.51 4.82 -9.29
C ASP A 114 -7.05 6.02 -8.44
N ASP A 115 -6.03 5.82 -7.58
CA ASP A 115 -5.42 6.86 -6.76
C ASP A 115 -4.04 7.28 -7.34
N ILE A 116 -3.58 8.46 -6.96
CA ILE A 116 -2.26 8.98 -7.33
C ILE A 116 -1.51 9.51 -6.11
N TYR A 117 -0.20 9.29 -6.05
CA TYR A 117 0.67 9.95 -5.09
C TYR A 117 1.09 11.34 -5.58
N THR A 118 1.21 12.29 -4.64
CA THR A 118 1.93 13.54 -4.93
C THR A 118 3.42 13.24 -5.07
N LYS A 119 4.15 14.10 -5.77
CA LYS A 119 5.58 13.90 -6.04
C LYS A 119 6.43 13.71 -4.78
N GLU A 120 6.00 14.25 -3.65
CA GLU A 120 6.75 14.25 -2.39
C GLU A 120 6.28 13.18 -1.40
N SER A 121 5.27 12.37 -1.72
CA SER A 121 4.64 11.43 -0.79
C SER A 121 5.64 10.53 -0.08
N LEU A 122 6.50 9.84 -0.81
CA LEU A 122 7.48 8.92 -0.20
C LEU A 122 8.63 9.65 0.50
N SER A 123 8.99 10.87 0.07
CA SER A 123 9.96 11.72 0.77
C SER A 123 9.42 12.20 2.11
N ILE A 124 8.15 12.60 2.15
CA ILE A 124 7.43 12.95 3.38
C ILE A 124 7.39 11.74 4.31
N LEU A 125 7.01 10.57 3.78
CA LEU A 125 6.99 9.32 4.56
C LEU A 125 8.36 9.04 5.19
N ASN A 126 9.44 9.07 4.40
CA ASN A 126 10.80 8.84 4.92
C ASN A 126 11.17 9.83 6.03
N LYS A 127 10.85 11.12 5.88
CA LYS A 127 11.06 12.14 6.92
C LYS A 127 10.38 11.74 8.25
N TYR A 128 9.15 11.22 8.19
CA TYR A 128 8.43 10.76 9.39
C TYR A 128 9.01 9.48 9.95
N ILE A 129 9.44 8.54 9.13
CA ILE A 129 10.14 7.30 9.54
C ILE A 129 11.41 7.66 10.34
N GLN A 130 12.24 8.54 9.79
CA GLN A 130 13.49 8.98 10.44
C GLN A 130 13.23 9.74 11.74
N LYS A 131 12.23 10.62 11.75
CA LYS A 131 11.91 11.45 12.91
C LYS A 131 11.25 10.68 14.05
N TYR A 132 10.47 9.64 13.73
CA TYR A 132 9.66 8.90 14.69
C TYR A 132 9.89 7.38 14.60
N PRO A 133 11.13 6.88 14.80
CA PRO A 133 11.48 5.48 14.58
C PRO A 133 10.74 4.50 15.51
N SER A 134 10.20 4.98 16.64
CA SER A 134 9.40 4.19 17.58
C SER A 134 7.94 3.99 17.16
N LYS A 135 7.48 4.63 16.05
CA LYS A 135 6.12 4.47 15.56
C LYS A 135 6.02 3.25 14.65
N ASP A 136 4.91 2.52 14.81
CA ASP A 136 4.66 1.28 14.07
C ASP A 136 3.98 1.54 12.72
N PHE A 137 3.21 2.64 12.63
CA PHE A 137 2.50 3.04 11.41
C PHE A 137 2.34 4.56 11.30
N ILE A 138 2.09 5.01 10.09
CA ILE A 138 1.94 6.42 9.72
C ILE A 138 0.67 6.57 8.89
N PHE A 139 -0.16 7.58 9.21
CA PHE A 139 -1.26 8.02 8.36
C PHE A 139 -0.87 9.33 7.68
N GLY A 140 -0.70 9.30 6.36
CA GLY A 140 -0.53 10.47 5.52
C GLY A 140 -1.85 11.19 5.30
N SER A 141 -1.78 12.50 5.08
CA SER A 141 -2.95 13.29 4.69
C SER A 141 -3.32 13.01 3.23
N VAL A 142 -4.60 12.78 2.94
CA VAL A 142 -5.08 12.43 1.60
C VAL A 142 -6.12 13.45 1.13
N LYS A 143 -5.94 13.97 -0.09
CA LYS A 143 -6.92 14.86 -0.73
C LYS A 143 -8.05 14.02 -1.33
N LYS A 144 -9.27 14.36 -0.98
CA LYS A 144 -10.52 13.80 -1.55
C LYS A 144 -11.30 14.91 -2.24
N HIS A 145 -12.28 14.55 -3.09
CA HIS A 145 -13.14 15.52 -3.78
C HIS A 145 -13.88 16.48 -2.82
N TRP A 146 -14.16 16.06 -1.57
CA TRP A 146 -14.83 16.85 -0.54
C TRP A 146 -13.88 17.55 0.44
N GLY A 147 -12.55 17.37 0.33
CA GLY A 147 -11.56 18.01 1.23
C GLY A 147 -10.36 17.14 1.56
N ILE A 148 -9.69 17.45 2.67
CA ILE A 148 -8.49 16.73 3.11
C ILE A 148 -8.85 15.86 4.32
N LEU A 149 -8.62 14.56 4.17
CA LEU A 149 -8.65 13.58 5.25
C LEU A 149 -7.28 13.53 5.92
N HIS A 150 -7.20 13.89 7.21
CA HIS A 150 -5.92 13.93 7.91
C HIS A 150 -6.04 13.67 9.41
N GLY A 151 -4.90 13.39 10.02
CA GLY A 151 -4.75 13.25 11.46
C GLY A 151 -4.98 11.82 11.94
N TYR A 152 -4.47 11.56 13.14
CA TYR A 152 -4.60 10.26 13.80
C TYR A 152 -5.30 10.44 15.16
N LYS A 153 -6.52 9.94 15.27
CA LYS A 153 -7.37 10.03 16.46
C LYS A 153 -7.79 8.62 16.90
N PRO A 154 -6.91 7.88 17.61
CA PRO A 154 -7.11 6.45 17.90
C PRO A 154 -8.38 6.17 18.72
N TYR A 155 -8.82 7.10 19.57
CA TYR A 155 -10.04 6.93 20.35
C TYR A 155 -11.30 6.79 19.50
N LYS A 156 -11.32 7.30 18.27
CA LYS A 156 -12.47 7.19 17.36
C LYS A 156 -12.76 5.77 16.92
N ILE A 157 -11.82 4.83 17.06
CA ILE A 157 -12.05 3.44 16.69
C ILE A 157 -13.11 2.74 17.53
N TYR A 158 -13.44 3.32 18.69
CA TYR A 158 -14.51 2.80 19.57
C TYR A 158 -15.90 3.37 19.26
N TRP A 159 -16.02 4.26 18.26
CA TRP A 159 -17.26 4.96 17.96
C TRP A 159 -17.93 4.38 16.70
N SER A 160 -19.27 4.31 16.72
CA SER A 160 -20.08 3.76 15.62
C SER A 160 -19.96 4.52 14.29
N TRP A 161 -19.46 5.75 14.30
CA TRP A 161 -19.25 6.60 13.12
C TRP A 161 -17.95 6.32 12.37
N GLY A 162 -17.22 5.27 12.76
CA GLY A 162 -16.04 4.82 12.07
C GLY A 162 -14.76 5.57 12.42
N PHE A 163 -13.66 4.91 12.15
CA PHE A 163 -12.31 5.41 12.31
C PHE A 163 -11.75 5.77 10.93
N TYR A 164 -11.88 7.03 10.56
CA TYR A 164 -11.28 7.55 9.33
C TYR A 164 -10.13 8.49 9.69
N SER A 165 -8.93 7.97 9.76
CA SER A 165 -7.71 8.76 9.89
C SER A 165 -7.00 8.94 8.59
N SER A 166 -7.14 7.98 7.67
CA SER A 166 -6.56 8.04 6.33
C SER A 166 -7.30 7.10 5.38
N HIS A 167 -7.13 7.33 4.10
CA HIS A 167 -7.43 6.37 3.04
C HIS A 167 -6.32 5.32 2.95
N SER A 168 -6.56 4.16 2.31
CA SER A 168 -5.51 3.16 2.05
C SER A 168 -4.25 3.78 1.47
N THR A 169 -4.37 4.68 0.51
CA THR A 169 -3.29 5.43 -0.14
C THR A 169 -2.41 6.21 0.83
N GLY A 170 -2.94 6.72 1.94
CA GLY A 170 -2.16 7.39 2.99
C GLY A 170 -1.71 6.50 4.14
N PHE A 171 -1.98 5.19 4.10
CA PHE A 171 -1.65 4.28 5.19
C PHE A 171 -0.34 3.55 4.94
N PHE A 172 0.59 3.67 5.90
CA PHE A 172 1.88 2.97 5.89
C PHE A 172 2.12 2.30 7.23
N ILE A 173 2.59 1.06 7.21
CA ILE A 173 2.87 0.26 8.40
C ILE A 173 4.24 -0.41 8.30
N LYS A 174 4.98 -0.50 9.40
CA LYS A 174 6.18 -1.35 9.48
C LYS A 174 5.81 -2.78 9.13
N ARG A 175 6.59 -3.43 8.28
CA ARG A 175 6.36 -4.83 7.89
C ARG A 175 6.33 -5.76 9.11
N GLU A 176 7.18 -5.57 10.08
CA GLU A 176 7.17 -6.37 11.31
C GLU A 176 5.93 -6.12 12.19
N ALA A 177 5.41 -4.90 12.19
CA ALA A 177 4.14 -4.60 12.86
C ALA A 177 2.96 -5.21 12.12
N SER A 178 2.96 -5.15 10.79
CA SER A 178 1.96 -5.80 9.93
C SER A 178 1.88 -7.32 10.17
N LYS A 179 3.01 -8.00 10.30
CA LYS A 179 3.05 -9.44 10.64
C LYS A 179 2.35 -9.76 11.98
N LYS A 180 2.45 -8.88 12.98
CA LYS A 180 1.74 -9.04 14.27
C LYS A 180 0.23 -8.88 14.13
N VAL A 181 -0.22 -7.98 13.27
CA VAL A 181 -1.66 -7.76 13.00
C VAL A 181 -2.25 -8.89 12.18
N GLY A 182 -1.47 -9.46 11.28
CA GLY A 182 -1.89 -10.45 10.28
C GLY A 182 -2.53 -9.80 9.04
N PHE A 183 -3.24 -10.58 8.27
CA PHE A 183 -3.84 -10.18 7.01
C PHE A 183 -5.21 -9.51 7.19
N TYR A 184 -5.68 -8.83 6.13
CA TYR A 184 -7.06 -8.36 6.04
C TYR A 184 -8.03 -9.55 6.07
N ASN A 185 -9.14 -9.40 6.79
CA ASN A 185 -10.13 -10.46 6.96
C ASN A 185 -11.10 -10.49 5.77
N LEU A 186 -11.00 -11.49 4.91
CA LEU A 186 -11.79 -11.62 3.69
C LEU A 186 -13.29 -11.89 3.94
N LYS A 187 -13.72 -12.12 5.18
CA LYS A 187 -15.14 -12.20 5.53
C LYS A 187 -15.85 -10.84 5.42
N TYR A 188 -15.10 -9.74 5.50
CA TYR A 188 -15.64 -8.38 5.40
C TYR A 188 -15.40 -7.80 4.00
N LYS A 189 -16.43 -7.80 3.18
CA LYS A 189 -16.33 -7.29 1.80
C LYS A 189 -15.99 -5.80 1.71
N TYR A 190 -16.49 -4.97 2.63
CA TYR A 190 -16.38 -3.49 2.57
C TYR A 190 -15.73 -2.83 3.79
N SER A 191 -15.42 -3.57 4.84
CA SER A 191 -14.96 -3.01 6.11
C SER A 191 -13.77 -3.76 6.70
N SER A 192 -12.99 -4.46 5.86
CA SER A 192 -11.84 -5.21 6.34
C SER A 192 -10.70 -4.28 6.77
N ASP A 193 -10.63 -3.07 6.23
CA ASP A 193 -9.74 -2.00 6.67
C ASP A 193 -10.04 -1.58 8.11
N TYR A 194 -11.33 -1.42 8.47
CA TYR A 194 -11.72 -1.12 9.84
C TYR A 194 -11.32 -2.25 10.81
N ASP A 195 -11.59 -3.51 10.46
CA ASP A 195 -11.15 -4.67 11.26
C ASP A 195 -9.63 -4.69 11.41
N TYR A 196 -8.89 -4.41 10.35
CA TYR A 196 -7.43 -4.35 10.37
C TYR A 196 -6.93 -3.26 11.32
N PHE A 197 -7.48 -2.04 11.24
CA PHE A 197 -7.14 -0.93 12.14
C PHE A 197 -7.54 -1.22 13.59
N PHE A 198 -8.69 -1.87 13.81
CA PHE A 198 -9.11 -2.29 15.15
C PHE A 198 -8.11 -3.29 15.75
N ARG A 199 -7.72 -4.31 15.00
CA ARG A 199 -6.69 -5.28 15.46
C ARG A 199 -5.35 -4.58 15.69
N MET A 200 -4.96 -3.66 14.83
CA MET A 200 -3.72 -2.90 14.92
C MET A 200 -3.67 -2.03 16.19
N ILE A 201 -4.70 -1.24 16.42
CA ILE A 201 -4.72 -0.23 17.50
C ILE A 201 -5.14 -0.83 18.82
N VAL A 202 -6.23 -1.59 18.84
CA VAL A 202 -6.87 -2.07 20.07
C VAL A 202 -6.25 -3.37 20.56
N LYS A 203 -6.16 -4.38 19.68
CA LYS A 203 -5.65 -5.70 20.08
C LYS A 203 -4.13 -5.71 20.21
N ASN A 204 -3.41 -5.17 19.23
CA ASN A 204 -1.96 -5.18 19.22
C ASN A 204 -1.31 -3.94 19.86
N LYS A 205 -2.12 -2.93 20.23
CA LYS A 205 -1.67 -1.68 20.89
C LYS A 205 -0.53 -0.97 20.16
N LEU A 206 -0.51 -1.07 18.83
CA LEU A 206 0.50 -0.43 18.01
C LEU A 206 0.38 1.10 18.08
N LYS A 207 1.51 1.78 17.96
CA LYS A 207 1.61 3.24 18.09
C LYS A 207 1.77 3.88 16.72
N GLY A 208 0.87 4.77 16.35
CA GLY A 208 0.91 5.51 15.09
C GLY A 208 1.13 7.00 15.24
N ILE A 209 1.25 7.66 14.10
CA ILE A 209 1.27 9.11 13.97
C ILE A 209 0.59 9.52 12.65
N GLY A 210 -0.03 10.71 12.62
CA GLY A 210 -0.49 11.34 11.38
C GLY A 210 0.52 12.38 10.89
N THR A 211 0.62 12.57 9.57
CA THR A 211 1.37 13.69 8.99
C THR A 211 0.62 15.01 9.19
N LYS A 212 1.25 16.13 8.90
CA LYS A 212 0.57 17.43 8.88
C LYS A 212 -0.46 17.48 7.75
N LYS A 213 -1.44 18.39 7.91
CA LYS A 213 -2.57 18.50 6.97
C LYS A 213 -2.15 18.88 5.55
N ASP A 214 -1.13 19.69 5.40
CA ASP A 214 -0.56 20.17 4.14
C ASP A 214 0.47 19.21 3.52
N GLU A 215 0.88 18.18 4.24
CA GLU A 215 1.78 17.12 3.74
C GLU A 215 0.91 16.01 3.11
N LEU A 216 0.56 16.17 1.83
CA LEU A 216 -0.38 15.31 1.09
C LEU A 216 0.32 14.11 0.45
N PHE A 217 -0.45 13.01 0.42
CA PHE A 217 -0.14 11.76 -0.28
C PHE A 217 -1.09 11.52 -1.44
#